data_0128007f20fcdf01578e2053e39552d5
#
_entry.id   0128007f20fcdf01578e2053e39552d5
#
_cell.length_a   1.000
_cell.length_b   1.000
_cell.length_c   1.000
_cell.angle_alpha   90.00
_cell.angle_beta   90.00
_cell.angle_gamma   90.00
#
_symmetry.space_group_name_H-M   'P 1'
#
loop_
_entity.id
_entity.type
_entity.pdbx_description
1 polymer ?
#
loop_
_entity_poly.entity_id
_entity_poly.type
_entity_poly.pdbx_seq_one_letter_code
_entity_poly.pdbx_strand_id
1 'polypeptide(L)'
;MNRLLPFLLAVMLLCPVLCAAQTITNGSYQTVGYIKSDGTIQDKSYRTVGHIKNDGTVQDGSYRTIGHLRNDGTVQDASYRTVGHIKSDGTIQDSSYRTIGHVKSDGTVQDASYRTIGHAKDIPMQWAAFYFFFN
;
A
#
# COMPACT_ATOMS: atom_id res chain seq x y z
N MET A 1 18.53 -38.34 -7.58
CA MET A 1 17.29 -38.22 -8.30
C MET A 1 16.13 -37.81 -7.46
N ASN A 2 15.83 -38.55 -6.43
CA ASN A 2 14.68 -38.24 -5.59
C ASN A 2 14.82 -36.91 -4.87
N ARG A 3 16.03 -36.46 -4.69
CA ARG A 3 16.27 -35.24 -3.96
C ARG A 3 15.83 -34.03 -4.71
N LEU A 4 15.78 -34.12 -6.02
CA LEU A 4 15.42 -32.96 -6.82
C LEU A 4 13.92 -32.62 -6.73
N LEU A 5 13.10 -33.66 -6.58
CA LEU A 5 11.65 -33.43 -6.54
C LEU A 5 11.21 -32.55 -5.41
N PRO A 6 11.61 -32.81 -4.15
CA PRO A 6 11.20 -31.91 -3.08
C PRO A 6 11.72 -30.50 -3.26
N PHE A 7 12.90 -30.39 -3.81
CA PHE A 7 13.47 -29.07 -4.06
C PHE A 7 12.66 -28.28 -5.07
N LEU A 8 12.28 -28.94 -6.15
CA LEU A 8 11.46 -28.29 -7.17
C LEU A 8 10.11 -27.89 -6.64
N LEU A 9 9.51 -28.71 -5.82
CA LEU A 9 8.23 -28.38 -5.22
C LEU A 9 8.33 -27.14 -4.38
N ALA A 10 9.38 -27.02 -3.60
CA ALA A 10 9.57 -25.85 -2.75
C ALA A 10 9.64 -24.58 -3.59
N VAL A 11 10.36 -24.62 -4.69
CA VAL A 11 10.48 -23.47 -5.56
C VAL A 11 9.13 -23.10 -6.17
N MET A 12 8.40 -24.08 -6.61
CA MET A 12 7.09 -23.81 -7.23
C MET A 12 6.10 -23.25 -6.24
N LEU A 13 6.15 -23.67 -5.00
CA LEU A 13 5.26 -23.15 -3.98
C LEU A 13 5.57 -21.69 -3.66
N LEU A 14 6.82 -21.33 -3.65
CA LEU A 14 7.21 -19.95 -3.35
C LEU A 14 6.76 -18.98 -4.44
N CYS A 15 6.90 -19.39 -5.69
CA CYS A 15 6.62 -18.52 -6.79
C CYS A 15 5.18 -17.95 -6.79
N PRO A 16 4.15 -18.78 -6.66
CA PRO A 16 2.78 -18.26 -6.61
C PRO A 16 2.53 -17.33 -5.43
N VAL A 17 3.12 -17.63 -4.29
CA VAL A 17 2.94 -16.80 -3.09
C VAL A 17 3.52 -15.40 -3.32
N LEU A 18 4.71 -15.34 -3.92
CA LEU A 18 5.36 -14.06 -4.16
C LEU A 18 4.63 -13.20 -5.18
N CYS A 19 3.90 -13.83 -6.10
CA CYS A 19 3.19 -13.13 -7.15
C CYS A 19 1.78 -12.74 -6.76
N ALA A 20 1.30 -13.18 -5.59
CA ALA A 20 -0.06 -12.92 -5.17
C ALA A 20 -0.25 -11.45 -4.79
N ALA A 21 -1.39 -10.89 -5.16
CA ALA A 21 -1.75 -9.54 -4.74
C ALA A 21 -2.16 -9.55 -3.27
N GLN A 22 -1.83 -8.48 -2.55
CA GLN A 22 -2.23 -8.30 -1.17
C GLN A 22 -3.58 -7.62 -1.12
N THR A 23 -4.47 -8.15 -0.30
CA THR A 23 -5.85 -7.68 -0.20
C THR A 23 -5.95 -6.49 0.75
N ILE A 24 -6.70 -5.47 0.32
CA ILE A 24 -7.06 -4.34 1.17
C ILE A 24 -8.54 -4.47 1.50
N THR A 25 -8.87 -4.37 2.78
CA THR A 25 -10.26 -4.43 3.23
C THR A 25 -10.65 -3.16 3.96
N ASN A 26 -11.95 -2.91 4.04
CA ASN A 26 -12.47 -1.83 4.88
C ASN A 26 -12.61 -2.30 6.33
N GLY A 27 -13.16 -1.44 7.20
CA GLY A 27 -13.31 -1.75 8.61
C GLY A 27 -14.21 -2.95 8.91
N SER A 28 -15.05 -3.32 7.95
CA SER A 28 -15.93 -4.50 8.08
C SER A 28 -15.36 -5.73 7.39
N TYR A 29 -14.09 -5.69 7.01
CA TYR A 29 -13.38 -6.79 6.35
C TYR A 29 -13.90 -7.10 4.95
N GLN A 30 -14.56 -6.16 4.32
CA GLN A 30 -14.95 -6.30 2.92
C GLN A 30 -13.78 -5.88 2.04
N THR A 31 -13.50 -6.66 1.00
CA THR A 31 -12.42 -6.35 0.07
C THR A 31 -12.75 -5.09 -0.72
N VAL A 32 -11.84 -4.13 -0.72
CA VAL A 32 -12.00 -2.90 -1.50
C VAL A 32 -10.96 -2.76 -2.60
N GLY A 33 -9.90 -3.55 -2.55
CA GLY A 33 -8.88 -3.50 -3.57
C GLY A 33 -7.70 -4.38 -3.26
N TYR A 34 -6.69 -4.28 -4.11
CA TYR A 34 -5.46 -5.07 -4.01
C TYR A 34 -4.26 -4.21 -4.34
N ILE A 35 -3.15 -4.48 -3.67
CA ILE A 35 -1.86 -3.92 -4.07
C ILE A 35 -0.91 -5.09 -4.28
N LYS A 36 -0.34 -5.17 -5.47
CA LYS A 36 0.61 -6.22 -5.81
C LYS A 36 2.00 -5.85 -5.33
N SER A 37 2.86 -6.84 -5.20
CA SER A 37 4.22 -6.60 -4.71
C SER A 37 5.02 -5.67 -5.61
N ASP A 38 4.64 -5.54 -6.89
CA ASP A 38 5.31 -4.65 -7.82
C ASP A 38 4.76 -3.22 -7.77
N GLY A 39 3.82 -2.94 -6.86
CA GLY A 39 3.24 -1.61 -6.70
C GLY A 39 1.98 -1.35 -7.52
N THR A 40 1.50 -2.33 -8.29
CA THR A 40 0.26 -2.17 -9.03
C THR A 40 -0.92 -2.16 -8.07
N ILE A 41 -1.78 -1.17 -8.21
CA ILE A 41 -3.00 -1.03 -7.40
C ILE A 41 -4.19 -1.43 -8.26
N GLN A 42 -5.03 -2.32 -7.72
CA GLN A 42 -6.21 -2.79 -8.41
C GLN A 42 -7.46 -2.54 -7.57
N ASP A 43 -8.59 -2.34 -8.23
CA ASP A 43 -9.87 -2.27 -7.52
C ASP A 43 -10.35 -3.69 -7.20
N LYS A 44 -11.52 -3.79 -6.57
CA LYS A 44 -12.05 -5.10 -6.15
C LYS A 44 -12.39 -6.00 -7.33
N SER A 45 -12.50 -5.46 -8.54
CA SER A 45 -12.74 -6.21 -9.76
C SER A 45 -11.46 -6.52 -10.52
N TYR A 46 -10.31 -6.31 -9.89
CA TYR A 46 -8.98 -6.57 -10.45
C TYR A 46 -8.60 -5.66 -11.60
N ARG A 47 -9.28 -4.52 -11.75
CA ARG A 47 -8.86 -3.54 -12.75
C ARG A 47 -7.73 -2.69 -12.18
N THR A 48 -6.71 -2.45 -12.99
CA THR A 48 -5.59 -1.62 -12.57
C THR A 48 -6.04 -0.17 -12.48
N VAL A 49 -5.88 0.44 -11.30
CA VAL A 49 -6.27 1.82 -11.07
C VAL A 49 -5.08 2.69 -10.69
N GLY A 50 -3.91 2.12 -10.51
CA GLY A 50 -2.75 2.92 -10.19
C GLY A 50 -1.48 2.10 -10.05
N HIS A 51 -0.37 2.81 -9.85
CA HIS A 51 0.95 2.22 -9.70
C HIS A 51 1.77 3.02 -8.71
N ILE A 52 2.44 2.32 -7.81
CA ILE A 52 3.44 2.93 -6.91
C ILE A 52 4.79 2.40 -7.35
N LYS A 53 5.63 3.28 -7.87
CA LYS A 53 6.93 2.89 -8.41
C LYS A 53 7.97 2.82 -7.29
N ASN A 54 9.08 2.13 -7.58
CA ASN A 54 10.15 1.96 -6.60
C ASN A 54 10.78 3.29 -6.18
N ASP A 55 10.74 4.30 -7.03
CA ASP A 55 11.30 5.61 -6.72
C ASP A 55 10.31 6.50 -5.96
N GLY A 56 9.14 5.97 -5.61
CA GLY A 56 8.13 6.71 -4.86
C GLY A 56 7.12 7.46 -5.72
N THR A 57 7.27 7.45 -7.02
CA THR A 57 6.29 8.07 -7.91
C THR A 57 5.00 7.26 -7.91
N VAL A 58 3.87 7.94 -7.77
CA VAL A 58 2.56 7.29 -7.81
C VAL A 58 1.85 7.74 -9.09
N GLN A 59 1.30 6.78 -9.81
CA GLN A 59 0.62 7.01 -11.08
C GLN A 59 -0.80 6.48 -11.02
N ASP A 60 -1.69 7.06 -11.82
CA ASP A 60 -3.04 6.53 -11.98
C ASP A 60 -3.03 5.36 -12.98
N GLY A 61 -4.21 4.84 -13.30
CA GLY A 61 -4.34 3.70 -14.21
C GLY A 61 -3.88 4.00 -15.62
N SER A 62 -3.78 5.26 -15.99
CA SER A 62 -3.31 5.69 -17.32
C SER A 62 -1.84 6.09 -17.29
N TYR A 63 -1.14 5.78 -16.21
CA TYR A 63 0.29 6.08 -16.05
C TYR A 63 0.59 7.58 -15.91
N ARG A 64 -0.39 8.39 -15.55
CA ARG A 64 -0.14 9.80 -15.25
C ARG A 64 0.32 9.91 -13.80
N THR A 65 1.35 10.72 -13.56
CA THR A 65 1.85 10.94 -12.22
C THR A 65 0.83 11.75 -11.41
N ILE A 66 0.43 11.20 -10.26
CA ILE A 66 -0.52 11.85 -9.37
C ILE A 66 0.09 12.21 -8.02
N GLY A 67 1.28 11.75 -7.73
CA GLY A 67 1.92 12.10 -6.47
C GLY A 67 3.27 11.45 -6.31
N HIS A 68 3.88 11.73 -5.16
CA HIS A 68 5.21 11.25 -4.84
C HIS A 68 5.28 10.88 -3.36
N LEU A 69 5.84 9.70 -3.08
CA LEU A 69 6.14 9.25 -1.73
C LEU A 69 7.65 9.35 -1.54
N ARG A 70 8.09 10.27 -0.69
CA ARG A 70 9.52 10.47 -0.50
C ARG A 70 10.06 9.57 0.61
N ASN A 71 11.36 9.34 0.59
CA ASN A 71 11.99 8.45 1.57
C ASN A 71 11.87 8.94 3.00
N ASP A 72 11.73 10.25 3.19
CA ASP A 72 11.61 10.83 4.53
C ASP A 72 10.16 10.81 5.04
N GLY A 73 9.23 10.22 4.27
CA GLY A 73 7.83 10.14 4.66
C GLY A 73 6.97 11.28 4.17
N THR A 74 7.54 12.27 3.49
CA THR A 74 6.76 13.37 2.92
C THR A 74 5.97 12.87 1.72
N VAL A 75 4.69 13.24 1.66
CA VAL A 75 3.82 12.91 0.53
C VAL A 75 3.56 14.19 -0.25
N GLN A 76 3.74 14.13 -1.55
CA GLN A 76 3.58 15.29 -2.43
C GLN A 76 2.56 14.98 -3.52
N ASP A 77 1.90 16.02 -4.02
CA ASP A 77 1.01 15.88 -5.18
C ASP A 77 1.84 15.90 -6.47
N ALA A 78 1.15 15.89 -7.61
CA ALA A 78 1.81 15.84 -8.91
C ALA A 78 2.68 17.07 -9.16
N SER A 79 2.39 18.18 -8.50
CA SER A 79 3.16 19.43 -8.63
C SER A 79 4.24 19.58 -7.56
N TYR A 80 4.53 18.50 -6.84
CA TYR A 80 5.55 18.47 -5.79
C TYR A 80 5.21 19.31 -4.57
N ARG A 81 3.93 19.67 -4.39
CA ARG A 81 3.50 20.33 -3.15
C ARG A 81 3.27 19.28 -2.09
N THR A 82 3.72 19.57 -0.86
CA THR A 82 3.54 18.66 0.26
C THR A 82 2.07 18.62 0.65
N VAL A 83 1.50 17.41 0.65
CA VAL A 83 0.11 17.20 1.07
C VAL A 83 0.01 16.44 2.37
N GLY A 84 1.09 15.89 2.86
CA GLY A 84 1.07 15.19 4.14
C GLY A 84 2.38 14.52 4.48
N HIS A 85 2.35 13.80 5.59
CA HIS A 85 3.54 13.15 6.14
C HIS A 85 3.16 11.78 6.68
N ILE A 86 4.01 10.80 6.41
CA ILE A 86 3.88 9.45 6.94
C ILE A 86 5.06 9.22 7.86
N LYS A 87 4.80 9.16 9.16
CA LYS A 87 5.89 8.99 10.13
C LYS A 87 6.26 7.53 10.26
N SER A 88 7.48 7.28 10.69
CA SER A 88 7.99 5.92 10.81
C SER A 88 7.23 5.09 11.85
N ASP A 89 6.57 5.73 12.81
CA ASP A 89 5.76 5.04 13.81
C ASP A 89 4.34 4.73 13.34
N GLY A 90 4.01 5.06 12.08
CA GLY A 90 2.70 4.80 11.51
C GLY A 90 1.70 5.94 11.65
N THR A 91 2.09 7.05 12.26
CA THR A 91 1.22 8.23 12.34
C THR A 91 1.17 8.93 10.98
N ILE A 92 -0.04 9.26 10.54
CA ILE A 92 -0.25 9.93 9.26
C ILE A 92 -0.72 11.35 9.56
N GLN A 93 -0.09 12.33 8.92
CA GLN A 93 -0.40 13.74 9.16
C GLN A 93 -0.74 14.43 7.84
N ASP A 94 -1.55 15.49 7.91
CA ASP A 94 -1.81 16.33 6.75
C ASP A 94 -0.66 17.34 6.58
N SER A 95 -0.81 18.27 5.63
CA SER A 95 0.26 19.23 5.32
C SER A 95 0.50 20.21 6.46
N SER A 96 -0.43 20.34 7.39
CA SER A 96 -0.30 21.20 8.57
C SER A 96 0.16 20.43 9.80
N TYR A 97 0.62 19.19 9.60
CA TYR A 97 1.12 18.33 10.67
C TYR A 97 0.04 17.88 11.66
N ARG A 98 -1.23 17.99 11.28
CA ARG A 98 -2.30 17.43 12.12
C ARG A 98 -2.42 15.94 11.83
N THR A 99 -2.58 15.16 12.89
CA THR A 99 -2.77 13.72 12.76
C THR A 99 -4.11 13.41 12.13
N ILE A 100 -4.09 12.66 11.03
CA ILE A 100 -5.32 12.28 10.33
C ILE A 100 -5.57 10.77 10.40
N GLY A 101 -4.59 10.00 10.86
CA GLY A 101 -4.79 8.57 11.00
C GLY A 101 -3.54 7.84 11.40
N HIS A 102 -3.66 6.51 11.43
CA HIS A 102 -2.59 5.63 11.88
C HIS A 102 -2.60 4.35 11.06
N VAL A 103 -1.41 3.86 10.72
CA VAL A 103 -1.23 2.53 10.15
C VAL A 103 -0.40 1.74 11.13
N LYS A 104 -0.98 0.68 11.69
CA LYS A 104 -0.30 -0.13 12.69
C LYS A 104 0.59 -1.17 12.02
N SER A 105 1.52 -1.73 12.77
CA SER A 105 2.47 -2.69 12.23
C SER A 105 1.81 -3.98 11.75
N ASP A 106 0.62 -4.31 12.27
CA ASP A 106 -0.12 -5.48 11.82
C ASP A 106 -1.00 -5.22 10.60
N GLY A 107 -0.94 -4.01 10.04
CA GLY A 107 -1.72 -3.63 8.87
C GLY A 107 -3.05 -2.98 9.15
N THR A 108 -3.44 -2.85 10.42
CA THR A 108 -4.68 -2.17 10.78
C THR A 108 -4.55 -0.68 10.49
N VAL A 109 -5.55 -0.11 9.82
CA VAL A 109 -5.58 1.31 9.49
C VAL A 109 -6.68 1.97 10.30
N GLN A 110 -6.34 3.06 10.97
CA GLN A 110 -7.26 3.79 11.86
C GLN A 110 -7.36 5.24 11.45
N ASP A 111 -8.51 5.86 11.74
CA ASP A 111 -8.66 7.31 11.55
C ASP A 111 -8.04 8.05 12.73
N ALA A 112 -8.21 9.37 12.75
CA ALA A 112 -7.62 10.21 13.80
C ALA A 112 -8.19 9.92 15.19
N SER A 113 -9.37 9.33 15.26
CA SER A 113 -10.04 8.95 16.50
C SER A 113 -9.76 7.50 16.88
N TYR A 114 -8.82 6.85 16.22
CA TYR A 114 -8.42 5.46 16.48
C TYR A 114 -9.51 4.44 16.12
N ARG A 115 -10.47 4.82 15.29
CA ARG A 115 -11.44 3.85 14.78
C ARG A 115 -10.82 3.12 13.60
N THR A 116 -11.02 1.80 13.56
CA THR A 116 -10.50 1.00 12.45
C THR A 116 -11.29 1.29 11.19
N ILE A 117 -10.58 1.71 10.14
CA ILE A 117 -11.22 2.00 8.85
C ILE A 117 -10.80 1.02 7.77
N GLY A 118 -9.82 0.18 8.05
CA GLY A 118 -9.42 -0.82 7.08
C GLY A 118 -8.25 -1.65 7.53
N HIS A 119 -7.84 -2.55 6.64
CA HIS A 119 -6.75 -3.47 6.89
C HIS A 119 -5.92 -3.62 5.61
N ALA A 120 -4.60 -3.56 5.76
CA ALA A 120 -3.65 -3.69 4.66
C ALA A 120 -2.48 -4.57 5.12
N LYS A 121 -2.79 -5.79 5.54
CA LYS A 121 -1.79 -6.70 6.08
C LYS A 121 -0.76 -7.06 5.02
N ASP A 122 0.50 -7.06 5.43
CA ASP A 122 1.64 -7.42 4.57
C ASP A 122 1.84 -6.47 3.39
N ILE A 123 1.27 -5.28 3.46
CA ILE A 123 1.48 -4.22 2.48
C ILE A 123 2.42 -3.20 3.12
N PRO A 124 3.41 -2.68 2.39
CA PRO A 124 4.28 -1.64 2.96
C PRO A 124 3.47 -0.50 3.54
N MET A 125 3.87 -0.04 4.71
CA MET A 125 3.11 0.95 5.47
C MET A 125 2.86 2.22 4.67
N GLN A 126 3.84 2.69 3.91
CA GLN A 126 3.68 3.90 3.12
C GLN A 126 2.65 3.72 1.99
N TRP A 127 2.60 2.53 1.41
CA TRP A 127 1.61 2.25 0.36
C TRP A 127 0.20 2.22 0.94
N ALA A 128 0.03 1.58 2.10
CA ALA A 128 -1.26 1.55 2.78
C ALA A 128 -1.70 2.95 3.17
N ALA A 129 -0.77 3.76 3.68
CA ALA A 129 -1.07 5.14 4.07
C ALA A 129 -1.50 5.96 2.85
N PHE A 130 -0.80 5.83 1.74
CA PHE A 130 -1.19 6.54 0.53
C PHE A 130 -2.59 6.12 0.07
N TYR A 131 -2.83 4.82 0.07
CA TYR A 131 -4.11 4.29 -0.40
C TYR A 131 -5.28 4.83 0.42
N PHE A 132 -5.15 4.86 1.74
CA PHE A 132 -6.26 5.23 2.61
C PHE A 132 -6.39 6.72 2.82
N PHE A 133 -5.32 7.49 2.73
CA PHE A 133 -5.35 8.89 3.15
C PHE A 133 -5.02 9.90 2.05
N PHE A 134 -4.38 9.50 0.96
CA PHE A 134 -3.90 10.44 -0.04
C PHE A 134 -4.32 10.12 -1.46
N ASN A 135 -5.05 9.05 -1.62
CA ASN A 135 -5.48 8.63 -2.96
C ASN A 135 -6.75 9.34 -3.39
#